data_468dd78295a173c82ed0a2f37b0d4030
#
_entry.id   468dd78295a173c82ed0a2f37b0d4030
#
_cell.length_a   1.000
_cell.length_b   1.000
_cell.length_c   1.000
_cell.angle_alpha   90.00
_cell.angle_beta   90.00
_cell.angle_gamma   90.00
#
_symmetry.space_group_name_H-M   'P 1'
#
loop_
_entity.id
_entity.type
_entity.pdbx_description
1 polymer ?
#
loop_
_entity_poly.entity_id
_entity_poly.type
_entity_poly.pdbx_seq_one_letter_code
_entity_poly.pdbx_strand_id
1 'polypeptide(L)'
;MSIEKRPAERAGSRASPDGRIESGPSPAGRSAVVPAAAKLRSRDVLADPLAFGRETVESIVVAFTLALLFRAFEAEAFVIPTGSMAPALMGRHKDLVCESCGRDYRVGCSAEEDDQSQSFREQLAVRTAELERAKALAADERAGVADREKARRVVESLESPHGQLAQLKSRLAGKLVSASRCPNCGRLMELVDEQSRAYKPEYPSFNGDRILVNKFAYDFVEPKRWDVVVFRYPEDAKTNYIKRLIGLPGETVSIAGGDIW
;
A
#
# COMPACT_ATOMS: atom_id res chain seq x y z
N MET A 1 14.73 12.77 3.02
CA MET A 1 15.12 11.34 3.15
C MET A 1 15.67 10.90 1.81
N SER A 2 17.01 10.87 1.68
CA SER A 2 17.71 10.50 0.45
C SER A 2 17.66 8.98 0.32
N ILE A 3 17.11 8.48 -0.78
CA ILE A 3 17.15 7.07 -1.13
C ILE A 3 18.42 6.87 -1.97
N GLU A 4 19.44 6.29 -1.37
CA GLU A 4 20.68 5.91 -2.02
C GLU A 4 20.48 4.58 -2.76
N LYS A 5 20.55 4.63 -4.09
CA LYS A 5 20.58 3.43 -4.95
C LYS A 5 22.01 2.91 -4.99
N ARG A 6 22.23 1.69 -4.52
CA ARG A 6 23.48 0.95 -4.77
C ARG A 6 23.52 0.47 -6.22
N PRO A 7 24.63 0.67 -6.93
CA PRO A 7 24.82 0.05 -8.25
C PRO A 7 25.21 -1.43 -8.12
N ALA A 8 24.68 -2.24 -9.02
CA ALA A 8 24.99 -3.65 -9.14
C ALA A 8 26.43 -3.83 -9.66
N GLU A 9 27.26 -4.50 -8.90
CA GLU A 9 28.64 -4.88 -9.24
C GLU A 9 28.62 -6.15 -10.07
N ARG A 10 29.17 -6.04 -11.28
CA ARG A 10 29.42 -7.18 -12.19
C ARG A 10 30.64 -7.96 -11.74
N ALA A 11 30.46 -9.25 -11.55
CA ALA A 11 31.56 -10.22 -11.39
C ALA A 11 32.41 -10.31 -12.65
N GLY A 12 33.72 -10.08 -12.50
CA GLY A 12 34.75 -10.33 -13.51
C GLY A 12 35.87 -11.14 -12.87
N SER A 13 36.01 -12.40 -13.32
CA SER A 13 37.05 -13.32 -12.96
C SER A 13 38.40 -12.88 -13.53
N ARG A 14 39.49 -13.00 -12.77
CA ARG A 14 40.81 -13.38 -13.30
C ARG A 14 41.81 -13.85 -12.22
N ALA A 15 42.53 -14.89 -12.60
CA ALA A 15 43.44 -15.76 -11.97
C ALA A 15 44.66 -15.16 -11.25
N SER A 16 45.19 -16.01 -10.32
CA SER A 16 46.49 -15.94 -9.61
C SER A 16 47.71 -15.91 -10.56
N PRO A 17 48.95 -15.55 -10.08
CA PRO A 17 49.77 -16.59 -9.49
C PRO A 17 50.76 -16.15 -8.37
N ASP A 18 51.12 -17.15 -7.56
CA ASP A 18 52.41 -17.38 -6.82
C ASP A 18 53.13 -16.24 -6.08
N GLY A 19 53.34 -16.47 -4.77
CA GLY A 19 54.24 -15.70 -3.90
C GLY A 19 54.45 -16.37 -2.54
N ARG A 20 55.37 -17.24 -2.48
CA ARG A 20 56.11 -17.90 -1.40
C ARG A 20 56.10 -17.19 -0.04
N ILE A 21 55.69 -17.90 1.01
CA ILE A 21 55.69 -17.45 2.42
C ILE A 21 57.04 -17.87 3.05
N GLU A 22 57.78 -16.89 3.53
CA GLU A 22 58.93 -17.10 4.42
C GLU A 22 58.50 -17.12 5.88
N SER A 23 58.97 -18.14 6.59
CA SER A 23 58.77 -18.39 8.00
C SER A 23 59.70 -17.53 8.86
N GLY A 24 59.13 -16.66 9.72
CA GLY A 24 59.86 -15.95 10.76
C GLY A 24 59.50 -16.50 12.16
N PRO A 25 60.39 -16.41 13.16
CA PRO A 25 60.31 -17.20 14.37
C PRO A 25 59.34 -16.66 15.40
N SER A 26 58.74 -17.59 16.10
CA SER A 26 57.85 -17.41 17.26
C SER A 26 58.55 -16.80 18.49
N PRO A 27 58.00 -15.78 19.16
CA PRO A 27 58.42 -15.43 20.52
C PRO A 27 57.57 -16.19 21.56
N ALA A 28 58.32 -16.83 22.46
CA ALA A 28 57.84 -17.60 23.59
C ALA A 28 57.02 -16.78 24.61
N GLY A 29 55.96 -17.41 25.10
CA GLY A 29 55.51 -17.45 26.45
C GLY A 29 55.20 -16.13 27.19
N ARG A 30 53.92 -15.75 27.19
CA ARG A 30 53.26 -15.18 28.39
C ARG A 30 51.93 -15.86 28.58
N SER A 31 51.86 -16.74 29.56
CA SER A 31 50.59 -17.25 30.11
C SER A 31 49.77 -16.09 30.63
N ALA A 32 48.80 -15.63 29.89
CA ALA A 32 47.72 -14.80 30.41
C ALA A 32 46.80 -15.71 31.22
N VAL A 33 46.80 -15.53 32.50
CA VAL A 33 45.81 -16.10 33.44
C VAL A 33 44.44 -15.52 33.01
N VAL A 34 43.67 -16.32 32.32
CA VAL A 34 42.27 -16.02 32.06
C VAL A 34 41.54 -16.12 33.39
N PRO A 35 40.93 -15.05 33.92
CA PRO A 35 40.12 -15.16 35.11
C PRO A 35 38.99 -16.16 34.79
N ALA A 36 38.84 -17.15 35.66
CA ALA A 36 37.80 -18.16 35.57
C ALA A 36 36.46 -17.47 35.36
N ALA A 37 35.86 -17.71 34.18
CA ALA A 37 34.51 -17.30 33.88
C ALA A 37 33.63 -17.75 35.04
N ALA A 38 33.05 -16.79 35.73
CA ALA A 38 32.06 -17.05 36.76
C ALA A 38 31.00 -17.94 36.10
N LYS A 39 30.94 -19.21 36.53
CA LYS A 39 29.83 -20.11 36.22
C LYS A 39 28.56 -19.39 36.66
N LEU A 40 27.86 -18.75 35.74
CA LEU A 40 26.47 -18.36 35.95
C LEU A 40 25.73 -19.64 36.34
N ARG A 41 25.30 -19.67 37.58
CA ARG A 41 24.45 -20.71 38.15
C ARG A 41 23.14 -20.70 37.35
N SER A 42 23.06 -21.51 36.33
CA SER A 42 21.82 -21.81 35.56
C SER A 42 20.97 -22.84 36.31
N ARG A 43 20.79 -22.71 37.61
CA ARG A 43 20.12 -23.77 38.37
C ARG A 43 18.85 -23.38 39.12
N ASP A 44 18.45 -22.12 39.15
CA ASP A 44 17.31 -21.73 39.97
C ASP A 44 16.13 -21.10 39.22
N VAL A 45 16.16 -21.02 37.88
CA VAL A 45 15.08 -20.39 37.08
C VAL A 45 13.89 -21.32 36.82
N LEU A 46 14.04 -22.61 37.09
CA LEU A 46 12.96 -23.61 36.87
C LEU A 46 12.20 -24.02 38.15
N ALA A 47 12.54 -23.42 39.29
CA ALA A 47 12.00 -23.87 40.57
C ALA A 47 10.71 -23.15 41.03
N ASP A 48 10.36 -22.02 40.43
CA ASP A 48 9.13 -21.29 40.82
C ASP A 48 8.30 -20.89 39.57
N PRO A 49 7.24 -21.65 39.28
CA PRO A 49 6.40 -21.37 38.10
C PRO A 49 5.72 -19.98 38.16
N LEU A 50 5.54 -19.42 39.39
CA LEU A 50 4.99 -18.09 39.56
C LEU A 50 6.03 -17.00 39.21
N ALA A 51 7.31 -17.21 39.51
CA ALA A 51 8.39 -16.29 39.16
C ALA A 51 8.59 -16.26 37.64
N PHE A 52 8.58 -17.42 36.97
CA PHE A 52 8.65 -17.52 35.50
C PHE A 52 7.46 -16.82 34.83
N GLY A 53 6.24 -17.04 35.35
CA GLY A 53 5.04 -16.37 34.84
C GLY A 53 5.13 -14.83 34.97
N ARG A 54 5.63 -14.35 36.08
CA ARG A 54 5.82 -12.90 36.33
C ARG A 54 6.84 -12.29 35.36
N GLU A 55 8.01 -12.87 35.19
CA GLU A 55 9.06 -12.38 34.28
C GLU A 55 8.57 -12.38 32.81
N THR A 56 7.80 -13.40 32.43
CA THR A 56 7.21 -13.47 31.09
C THR A 56 6.21 -12.33 30.87
N VAL A 57 5.32 -12.08 31.84
CA VAL A 57 4.34 -10.99 31.76
C VAL A 57 5.04 -9.63 31.74
N GLU A 58 6.02 -9.40 32.61
CA GLU A 58 6.81 -8.16 32.63
C GLU A 58 7.50 -7.92 31.26
N SER A 59 8.12 -8.94 30.67
CA SER A 59 8.76 -8.85 29.36
C SER A 59 7.77 -8.52 28.25
N ILE A 60 6.59 -9.14 28.26
CA ILE A 60 5.52 -8.86 27.28
C ILE A 60 5.04 -7.42 27.44
N VAL A 61 4.80 -6.96 28.66
CA VAL A 61 4.33 -5.59 28.92
C VAL A 61 5.37 -4.56 28.48
N VAL A 62 6.65 -4.78 28.78
CA VAL A 62 7.74 -3.88 28.35
C VAL A 62 7.84 -3.87 26.82
N ALA A 63 7.86 -5.04 26.18
CA ALA A 63 7.93 -5.14 24.72
C ALA A 63 6.74 -4.45 24.03
N PHE A 64 5.54 -4.66 24.57
CA PHE A 64 4.33 -4.04 24.03
C PHE A 64 4.33 -2.53 24.23
N THR A 65 4.76 -2.07 25.41
CA THR A 65 4.89 -0.62 25.69
C THR A 65 5.90 0.03 24.77
N LEU A 66 7.08 -0.57 24.58
CA LEU A 66 8.10 -0.07 23.65
C LEU A 66 7.61 -0.06 22.22
N ALA A 67 6.89 -1.11 21.78
CA ALA A 67 6.31 -1.16 20.45
C ALA A 67 5.25 -0.06 20.21
N LEU A 68 4.41 0.21 21.22
CA LEU A 68 3.43 1.30 21.16
C LEU A 68 4.10 2.67 21.15
N LEU A 69 5.14 2.87 21.95
CA LEU A 69 5.92 4.11 21.95
C LEU A 69 6.60 4.33 20.60
N PHE A 70 7.27 3.30 20.07
CA PHE A 70 7.87 3.37 18.73
C PHE A 70 6.83 3.75 17.66
N ARG A 71 5.69 3.06 17.64
CA ARG A 71 4.62 3.35 16.71
C ARG A 71 4.05 4.77 16.88
N ALA A 72 3.90 5.23 18.12
CA ALA A 72 3.30 6.54 18.40
C ALA A 72 4.24 7.70 18.03
N PHE A 73 5.53 7.52 18.24
CA PHE A 73 6.49 8.62 18.18
C PHE A 73 7.40 8.58 16.94
N GLU A 74 7.86 7.44 16.47
CA GLU A 74 8.93 7.41 15.46
C GLU A 74 8.46 7.18 14.03
N ALA A 75 7.48 6.29 13.80
CA ALA A 75 7.14 5.91 12.45
C ALA A 75 5.67 5.62 12.25
N GLU A 76 5.13 6.08 11.16
CA GLU A 76 3.75 5.79 10.74
C GLU A 76 3.73 5.21 9.34
N ALA A 77 3.06 4.06 9.19
CA ALA A 77 2.93 3.38 7.91
C ALA A 77 1.66 3.85 7.19
N PHE A 78 1.81 4.23 5.93
CA PHE A 78 0.71 4.63 5.06
C PHE A 78 0.71 3.82 3.77
N VAL A 79 -0.49 3.67 3.19
CA VAL A 79 -0.65 3.22 1.81
C VAL A 79 -1.01 4.46 0.98
N ILE A 80 -0.33 4.66 -0.14
CA ILE A 80 -0.57 5.81 -1.01
C ILE A 80 -1.83 5.55 -1.85
N PRO A 81 -2.90 6.34 -1.67
CA PRO A 81 -4.16 6.09 -2.39
C PRO A 81 -4.12 6.60 -3.82
N THR A 82 -3.44 7.73 -4.07
CA THR A 82 -3.51 8.48 -5.34
C THR A 82 -2.17 8.54 -6.06
N GLY A 83 -2.19 8.69 -7.38
CA GLY A 83 -0.99 8.75 -8.21
C GLY A 83 -0.31 10.13 -8.25
N SER A 84 -0.60 11.05 -7.32
CA SER A 84 -0.05 12.42 -7.35
C SER A 84 1.48 12.49 -7.23
N MET A 85 2.12 11.43 -6.76
CA MET A 85 3.57 11.29 -6.62
C MET A 85 4.18 10.30 -7.62
N ALA A 86 3.39 9.81 -8.58
CA ALA A 86 3.88 8.94 -9.64
C ALA A 86 4.94 9.67 -10.51
N PRO A 87 5.91 8.96 -11.09
CA PRO A 87 6.14 7.52 -10.99
C PRO A 87 6.97 7.10 -9.77
N ALA A 88 7.43 8.05 -8.93
CA ALA A 88 8.31 7.76 -7.80
C ALA A 88 7.60 6.95 -6.69
N LEU A 89 6.34 7.31 -6.41
CA LEU A 89 5.45 6.62 -5.50
C LEU A 89 4.10 6.46 -6.20
N MET A 90 3.71 5.22 -6.39
CA MET A 90 2.45 4.91 -7.06
C MET A 90 1.30 4.84 -6.08
N GLY A 91 0.18 5.46 -6.45
CA GLY A 91 -1.12 5.17 -5.85
C GLY A 91 -1.68 3.86 -6.36
N ARG A 92 -2.98 3.63 -6.18
CA ARG A 92 -3.64 2.48 -6.80
C ARG A 92 -3.46 2.54 -8.31
N HIS A 93 -3.03 1.43 -8.89
CA HIS A 93 -2.66 1.36 -10.30
C HIS A 93 -2.96 0.00 -10.92
N LYS A 94 -2.90 -0.04 -12.24
CA LYS A 94 -2.87 -1.27 -13.04
C LYS A 94 -1.53 -1.36 -13.76
N ASP A 95 -0.93 -2.54 -13.74
CA ASP A 95 0.26 -2.84 -14.54
C ASP A 95 -0.21 -3.35 -15.91
N LEU A 96 0.25 -2.70 -16.96
CA LEU A 96 -0.15 -2.98 -18.34
C LEU A 96 1.07 -3.26 -19.19
N VAL A 97 0.91 -4.21 -20.11
CA VAL A 97 1.85 -4.47 -21.19
C VAL A 97 1.19 -4.08 -22.51
N CYS A 98 1.82 -3.20 -23.27
CA CYS A 98 1.27 -2.77 -24.54
C CYS A 98 1.27 -3.91 -25.56
N GLU A 99 0.11 -4.29 -26.07
CA GLU A 99 -0.06 -5.36 -27.07
C GLU A 99 0.67 -5.06 -28.40
N SER A 100 0.89 -3.78 -28.72
CA SER A 100 1.50 -3.36 -29.97
C SER A 100 3.03 -3.27 -29.90
N CYS A 101 3.60 -2.72 -28.82
CA CYS A 101 5.05 -2.47 -28.72
C CYS A 101 5.73 -3.20 -27.57
N GLY A 102 5.00 -3.99 -26.78
CA GLY A 102 5.53 -4.76 -25.65
C GLY A 102 6.02 -3.93 -24.47
N ARG A 103 5.77 -2.61 -24.44
CA ARG A 103 6.20 -1.72 -23.35
C ARG A 103 5.36 -1.94 -22.11
N ASP A 104 6.04 -2.17 -20.98
CA ASP A 104 5.43 -2.17 -19.67
C ASP A 104 5.19 -0.73 -19.20
N TYR A 105 3.99 -0.46 -18.68
CA TYR A 105 3.66 0.84 -18.10
C TYR A 105 2.54 0.72 -17.06
N ARG A 106 2.39 1.76 -16.23
CA ARG A 106 1.41 1.80 -15.15
C ARG A 106 0.38 2.88 -15.36
N VAL A 107 -0.86 2.57 -15.02
CA VAL A 107 -1.99 3.51 -15.10
C VAL A 107 -2.61 3.67 -13.73
N GLY A 108 -2.75 4.93 -13.29
CA GLY A 108 -3.42 5.22 -12.03
C GLY A 108 -4.91 4.92 -12.10
N CYS A 109 -5.43 4.21 -11.09
CA CYS A 109 -6.84 3.87 -10.97
C CYS A 109 -7.40 4.15 -9.56
N SER A 110 -6.93 5.21 -8.94
CA SER A 110 -7.34 5.61 -7.57
C SER A 110 -8.84 5.87 -7.43
N ALA A 111 -9.50 6.34 -8.49
CA ALA A 111 -10.93 6.58 -8.49
C ALA A 111 -11.78 5.29 -8.40
N GLU A 112 -11.16 4.12 -8.68
CA GLU A 112 -11.88 2.84 -8.63
C GLU A 112 -12.22 2.37 -7.22
N GLU A 113 -11.51 2.85 -6.21
CA GLU A 113 -11.70 2.51 -4.79
C GLU A 113 -11.64 3.73 -3.87
N ASP A 114 -12.09 4.89 -4.36
CA ASP A 114 -12.35 6.03 -3.50
C ASP A 114 -13.57 5.75 -2.58
N ASP A 115 -13.77 6.58 -1.55
CA ASP A 115 -14.87 6.41 -0.59
C ASP A 115 -16.24 6.37 -1.28
N GLN A 116 -16.41 7.11 -2.39
CA GLN A 116 -17.64 7.09 -3.17
C GLN A 116 -17.84 5.75 -3.87
N SER A 117 -16.80 5.18 -4.45
CA SER A 117 -16.86 3.86 -5.09
C SER A 117 -17.17 2.76 -4.10
N GLN A 118 -16.59 2.82 -2.89
CA GLN A 118 -16.91 1.89 -1.80
C GLN A 118 -18.39 2.01 -1.41
N SER A 119 -18.88 3.22 -1.19
CA SER A 119 -20.29 3.46 -0.88
C SER A 119 -21.22 2.94 -1.98
N PHE A 120 -20.89 3.13 -3.25
CA PHE A 120 -21.70 2.58 -4.35
C PHE A 120 -21.66 1.05 -4.40
N ARG A 121 -20.53 0.41 -4.10
CA ARG A 121 -20.43 -1.06 -4.01
C ARG A 121 -21.26 -1.62 -2.86
N GLU A 122 -21.23 -0.99 -1.69
CA GLU A 122 -22.04 -1.38 -0.53
C GLU A 122 -23.54 -1.26 -0.85
N GLN A 123 -23.97 -0.13 -1.41
CA GLN A 123 -25.36 0.06 -1.83
C GLN A 123 -25.77 -0.96 -2.89
N LEU A 124 -24.88 -1.24 -3.87
CA LEU A 124 -25.14 -2.23 -4.91
C LEU A 124 -25.28 -3.63 -4.31
N ALA A 125 -24.45 -4.02 -3.36
CA ALA A 125 -24.52 -5.32 -2.69
C ALA A 125 -25.85 -5.48 -1.93
N VAL A 126 -26.26 -4.44 -1.17
CA VAL A 126 -27.54 -4.43 -0.45
C VAL A 126 -28.72 -4.59 -1.41
N ARG A 127 -28.77 -3.80 -2.50
CA ARG A 127 -29.85 -3.86 -3.49
C ARG A 127 -29.88 -5.16 -4.28
N THR A 128 -28.72 -5.73 -4.56
CA THR A 128 -28.62 -7.05 -5.21
C THR A 128 -29.18 -8.15 -4.27
N ALA A 129 -28.82 -8.12 -2.99
CA ALA A 129 -29.37 -9.07 -2.02
C ALA A 129 -30.90 -8.90 -1.84
N GLU A 130 -31.42 -7.67 -1.88
CA GLU A 130 -32.86 -7.39 -1.87
C GLU A 130 -33.56 -7.98 -3.10
N LEU A 131 -32.96 -7.81 -4.29
CA LEU A 131 -33.47 -8.39 -5.53
C LEU A 131 -33.55 -9.92 -5.46
N GLU A 132 -32.48 -10.58 -5.01
CA GLU A 132 -32.45 -12.04 -4.90
C GLU A 132 -33.49 -12.56 -3.88
N ARG A 133 -33.68 -11.87 -2.77
CA ARG A 133 -34.74 -12.19 -1.80
C ARG A 133 -36.13 -12.03 -2.40
N ALA A 134 -36.35 -10.94 -3.14
CA ALA A 134 -37.64 -10.69 -3.81
C ALA A 134 -37.92 -11.75 -4.89
N LYS A 135 -36.92 -12.15 -5.68
CA LYS A 135 -37.05 -13.23 -6.65
C LYS A 135 -37.39 -14.57 -5.99
N ALA A 136 -36.70 -14.91 -4.90
CA ALA A 136 -36.98 -16.11 -4.16
C ALA A 136 -38.43 -16.15 -3.62
N LEU A 137 -38.89 -15.03 -3.05
CA LEU A 137 -40.26 -14.91 -2.53
C LEU A 137 -41.31 -14.94 -3.65
N ALA A 138 -41.02 -14.33 -4.80
CA ALA A 138 -41.92 -14.35 -5.96
C ALA A 138 -42.06 -15.76 -6.59
N ALA A 139 -41.04 -16.61 -6.42
CA ALA A 139 -41.02 -18.00 -6.90
C ALA A 139 -41.57 -19.01 -5.88
N ASP A 140 -41.71 -18.62 -4.59
CA ASP A 140 -42.20 -19.54 -3.56
C ASP A 140 -43.70 -19.77 -3.68
N GLU A 141 -44.08 -21.01 -4.07
CA GLU A 141 -45.48 -21.39 -4.21
C GLU A 141 -46.23 -21.47 -2.86
N ARG A 142 -45.52 -21.55 -1.75
CA ARG A 142 -46.09 -21.60 -0.39
C ARG A 142 -46.41 -20.21 0.15
N ALA A 143 -45.83 -19.17 -0.44
CA ALA A 143 -46.09 -17.78 -0.04
C ALA A 143 -47.50 -17.34 -0.48
N GLY A 144 -48.10 -16.44 0.28
CA GLY A 144 -49.40 -15.86 -0.02
C GLY A 144 -49.41 -15.11 -1.37
N VAL A 145 -50.52 -15.15 -2.07
CA VAL A 145 -50.66 -14.47 -3.38
C VAL A 145 -50.30 -12.97 -3.30
N ALA A 146 -50.70 -12.31 -2.24
CA ALA A 146 -50.42 -10.88 -2.01
C ALA A 146 -48.90 -10.63 -1.81
N ASP A 147 -48.19 -11.53 -1.13
CA ASP A 147 -46.76 -11.41 -0.87
C ASP A 147 -45.95 -11.64 -2.15
N ARG A 148 -46.36 -12.62 -2.96
CA ARG A 148 -45.75 -12.86 -4.29
C ARG A 148 -45.93 -11.68 -5.24
N GLU A 149 -47.11 -11.10 -5.26
CA GLU A 149 -47.38 -9.92 -6.09
C GLU A 149 -46.56 -8.71 -5.65
N LYS A 150 -46.44 -8.47 -4.34
CA LYS A 150 -45.56 -7.44 -3.79
C LYS A 150 -44.11 -7.68 -4.15
N ALA A 151 -43.62 -8.93 -4.03
CA ALA A 151 -42.27 -9.30 -4.40
C ALA A 151 -41.98 -9.08 -5.91
N ARG A 152 -42.93 -9.41 -6.80
CA ARG A 152 -42.81 -9.14 -8.24
C ARG A 152 -42.68 -7.65 -8.55
N ARG A 153 -43.42 -6.80 -7.87
CA ARG A 153 -43.31 -5.33 -8.04
C ARG A 153 -41.94 -4.82 -7.60
N VAL A 154 -41.39 -5.37 -6.52
CA VAL A 154 -40.01 -5.04 -6.07
C VAL A 154 -39.00 -5.48 -7.12
N VAL A 155 -39.09 -6.68 -7.67
CA VAL A 155 -38.22 -7.17 -8.73
C VAL A 155 -38.27 -6.25 -9.95
N GLU A 156 -39.48 -5.93 -10.45
CA GLU A 156 -39.69 -5.03 -11.58
C GLU A 156 -39.09 -3.65 -11.36
N SER A 157 -39.28 -3.08 -10.18
CA SER A 157 -38.69 -1.78 -9.80
C SER A 157 -37.18 -1.79 -9.79
N LEU A 158 -36.55 -2.86 -9.24
CA LEU A 158 -35.09 -2.96 -9.13
C LEU A 158 -34.42 -3.32 -10.45
N GLU A 159 -35.05 -4.14 -11.30
CA GLU A 159 -34.53 -4.53 -12.61
C GLU A 159 -34.82 -3.53 -13.71
N SER A 160 -35.63 -2.49 -13.46
CA SER A 160 -35.94 -1.50 -14.46
C SER A 160 -34.67 -0.82 -15.00
N PRO A 161 -34.60 -0.47 -16.30
CA PRO A 161 -33.44 0.19 -16.91
C PRO A 161 -33.08 1.54 -16.25
N HIS A 162 -34.06 2.18 -15.62
CA HIS A 162 -33.90 3.44 -14.88
C HIS A 162 -33.94 3.23 -13.35
N GLY A 163 -33.96 1.97 -12.89
CA GLY A 163 -33.99 1.61 -11.49
C GLY A 163 -32.69 1.90 -10.75
N GLN A 164 -32.77 1.83 -9.43
CA GLN A 164 -31.60 2.12 -8.57
C GLN A 164 -30.38 1.24 -8.86
N LEU A 165 -30.58 -0.04 -9.19
CA LEU A 165 -29.49 -0.94 -9.56
C LEU A 165 -28.78 -0.50 -10.83
N ALA A 166 -29.53 -0.12 -11.87
CA ALA A 166 -28.95 0.36 -13.12
C ALA A 166 -28.17 1.67 -12.91
N GLN A 167 -28.70 2.59 -12.10
CA GLN A 167 -28.03 3.83 -11.77
C GLN A 167 -26.73 3.60 -10.96
N LEU A 168 -26.74 2.72 -9.93
CA LEU A 168 -25.56 2.38 -9.14
C LEU A 168 -24.48 1.72 -9.99
N LYS A 169 -24.87 0.76 -10.87
CA LYS A 169 -23.96 0.13 -11.83
C LYS A 169 -23.34 1.15 -12.77
N SER A 170 -24.14 2.08 -13.30
CA SER A 170 -23.64 3.14 -14.19
C SER A 170 -22.67 4.10 -13.49
N ARG A 171 -22.98 4.52 -12.26
CA ARG A 171 -22.07 5.36 -11.45
C ARG A 171 -20.77 4.66 -11.15
N LEU A 172 -20.82 3.39 -10.76
CA LEU A 172 -19.63 2.58 -10.51
C LEU A 172 -18.81 2.40 -11.78
N ALA A 173 -19.46 2.10 -12.92
CA ALA A 173 -18.78 1.99 -14.21
C ALA A 173 -18.09 3.28 -14.65
N GLY A 174 -18.66 4.45 -14.31
CA GLY A 174 -18.03 5.76 -14.56
C GLY A 174 -16.77 6.04 -13.74
N LYS A 175 -16.51 5.27 -12.67
CA LYS A 175 -15.28 5.35 -11.87
C LYS A 175 -14.16 4.44 -12.38
N LEU A 176 -14.50 3.47 -13.25
CA LEU A 176 -13.54 2.54 -13.81
C LEU A 176 -12.64 3.22 -14.85
N VAL A 177 -11.36 2.88 -14.83
CA VAL A 177 -10.46 3.25 -15.92
C VAL A 177 -10.77 2.37 -17.13
N SER A 178 -11.57 2.88 -18.04
CA SER A 178 -12.08 2.12 -19.20
C SER A 178 -11.02 1.85 -20.26
N ALA A 179 -10.09 2.79 -20.45
CA ALA A 179 -9.04 2.68 -21.44
C ALA A 179 -7.79 3.43 -21.03
N SER A 180 -6.65 3.06 -21.62
CA SER A 180 -5.37 3.73 -21.41
C SER A 180 -4.58 3.81 -22.72
N ARG A 181 -3.79 4.88 -22.90
CA ARG A 181 -2.87 5.03 -24.02
C ARG A 181 -1.46 4.64 -23.62
N CYS A 182 -0.84 3.79 -24.43
CA CYS A 182 0.57 3.46 -24.24
C CYS A 182 1.43 4.73 -24.40
N PRO A 183 2.29 5.06 -23.41
CA PRO A 183 3.13 6.26 -23.47
C PRO A 183 4.22 6.20 -24.55
N ASN A 184 4.53 5.01 -25.06
CA ASN A 184 5.55 4.80 -26.08
C ASN A 184 5.01 4.89 -27.51
N CYS A 185 3.94 4.15 -27.84
CA CYS A 185 3.43 4.06 -29.22
C CYS A 185 2.05 4.71 -29.43
N GLY A 186 1.42 5.22 -28.36
CA GLY A 186 0.10 5.87 -28.45
C GLY A 186 -1.09 4.90 -28.64
N ARG A 187 -0.85 3.57 -28.69
CA ARG A 187 -1.92 2.57 -28.82
C ARG A 187 -2.92 2.72 -27.68
N LEU A 188 -4.19 2.79 -28.01
CA LEU A 188 -5.28 2.72 -27.04
C LEU A 188 -5.51 1.26 -26.67
N MET A 189 -5.53 0.98 -25.37
CA MET A 189 -5.86 -0.32 -24.79
C MET A 189 -7.14 -0.19 -23.99
N GLU A 190 -8.11 -1.04 -24.25
CA GLU A 190 -9.38 -1.10 -23.55
C GLU A 190 -9.27 -2.07 -22.37
N LEU A 191 -9.56 -1.57 -21.16
CA LEU A 191 -9.38 -2.28 -19.90
C LEU A 191 -10.69 -2.84 -19.34
N VAL A 192 -11.81 -2.43 -19.94
CA VAL A 192 -13.17 -2.83 -19.55
C VAL A 192 -13.78 -3.56 -20.73
N ASP A 193 -14.50 -4.63 -20.48
CA ASP A 193 -15.28 -5.30 -21.51
C ASP A 193 -16.50 -4.44 -21.87
N GLU A 194 -16.66 -4.11 -23.16
CA GLU A 194 -17.73 -3.25 -23.65
C GLU A 194 -19.13 -3.80 -23.35
N GLN A 195 -19.30 -5.12 -23.34
CA GLN A 195 -20.60 -5.77 -23.17
C GLN A 195 -21.02 -5.87 -21.72
N SER A 196 -20.12 -6.31 -20.84
CA SER A 196 -20.39 -6.48 -19.42
C SER A 196 -20.14 -5.21 -18.59
N ARG A 197 -19.41 -4.23 -19.13
CA ARG A 197 -18.87 -3.07 -18.39
C ARG A 197 -18.15 -3.48 -17.11
N ALA A 198 -17.58 -4.68 -17.12
CA ALA A 198 -16.76 -5.22 -16.05
C ALA A 198 -15.28 -5.16 -16.44
N TYR A 199 -14.41 -5.21 -15.48
CA TYR A 199 -12.99 -5.34 -15.75
C TYR A 199 -12.68 -6.62 -16.48
N LYS A 200 -11.82 -6.52 -17.46
CA LYS A 200 -11.12 -7.68 -17.97
C LYS A 200 -10.25 -8.25 -16.86
N PRO A 201 -10.37 -9.54 -16.51
CA PRO A 201 -9.61 -10.15 -15.40
C PRO A 201 -8.10 -10.10 -15.61
N GLU A 202 -7.67 -9.90 -16.84
CA GLU A 202 -6.27 -9.74 -17.26
C GLU A 202 -5.62 -8.46 -16.70
N TYR A 203 -6.42 -7.43 -16.33
CA TYR A 203 -5.95 -6.13 -15.86
C TYR A 203 -6.41 -5.84 -14.42
N PRO A 204 -5.90 -6.59 -13.43
CA PRO A 204 -6.24 -6.34 -12.02
C PRO A 204 -5.69 -5.00 -11.55
N SER A 205 -6.34 -4.40 -10.56
CA SER A 205 -5.80 -3.23 -9.88
C SER A 205 -4.99 -3.65 -8.67
N PHE A 206 -3.88 -2.96 -8.45
CA PHE A 206 -2.98 -3.15 -7.31
C PHE A 206 -3.10 -1.98 -6.35
N ASN A 207 -2.94 -2.25 -5.07
CA ASN A 207 -2.87 -1.22 -4.04
C ASN A 207 -1.64 -0.33 -4.27
N GLY A 208 -1.72 0.92 -3.83
CA GLY A 208 -0.58 1.82 -3.88
C GLY A 208 0.57 1.39 -2.98
N ASP A 209 1.71 2.05 -3.18
CA ASP A 209 2.94 1.80 -2.44
C ASP A 209 2.73 1.99 -0.94
N ARG A 210 3.39 1.14 -0.15
CA ARG A 210 3.45 1.28 1.30
C ARG A 210 4.68 2.08 1.66
N ILE A 211 4.48 3.14 2.44
CA ILE A 211 5.55 4.01 2.91
C ILE A 211 5.62 4.01 4.43
N LEU A 212 6.81 4.20 4.94
CA LEU A 212 7.05 4.47 6.35
C LEU A 212 7.52 5.91 6.48
N VAL A 213 6.78 6.71 7.24
CA VAL A 213 7.05 8.14 7.42
C VAL A 213 7.77 8.35 8.74
N ASN A 214 8.95 8.98 8.68
CA ASN A 214 9.66 9.45 9.86
C ASN A 214 9.06 10.79 10.30
N LYS A 215 8.46 10.82 11.50
CA LYS A 215 7.78 12.01 12.01
C LYS A 215 8.73 13.10 12.49
N PHE A 216 9.95 12.73 12.89
CA PHE A 216 10.94 13.63 13.47
C PHE A 216 12.02 14.12 12.50
N ALA A 217 11.90 13.77 11.21
CA ALA A 217 12.93 14.11 10.25
C ALA A 217 13.24 15.62 10.25
N TYR A 218 12.20 16.45 10.33
CA TYR A 218 12.34 17.92 10.26
C TYR A 218 12.49 18.60 11.63
N ASP A 219 12.52 17.84 12.71
CA ASP A 219 12.93 18.37 14.02
C ASP A 219 14.46 18.48 14.13
N PHE A 220 15.19 17.70 13.31
CA PHE A 220 16.65 17.64 13.33
C PHE A 220 17.32 18.16 12.07
N VAL A 221 16.61 18.16 10.93
CA VAL A 221 17.14 18.53 9.62
C VAL A 221 16.16 19.45 8.92
N GLU A 222 16.64 20.55 8.40
CA GLU A 222 15.80 21.46 7.59
C GLU A 222 15.33 20.79 6.30
N PRO A 223 14.09 21.03 5.85
CA PRO A 223 13.57 20.48 4.62
C PRO A 223 14.34 21.05 3.41
N LYS A 224 14.59 20.19 2.43
CA LYS A 224 15.29 20.54 1.19
C LYS A 224 14.33 20.51 0.02
N ARG A 225 14.66 21.29 -1.02
CA ARG A 225 13.91 21.26 -2.28
C ARG A 225 13.88 19.82 -2.83
N TRP A 226 12.74 19.41 -3.32
CA TRP A 226 12.41 18.06 -3.83
C TRP A 226 12.23 16.98 -2.77
N ASP A 227 12.32 17.29 -1.50
CA ASP A 227 11.93 16.35 -0.46
C ASP A 227 10.45 15.95 -0.62
N VAL A 228 10.18 14.68 -0.32
CA VAL A 228 8.81 14.17 -0.23
C VAL A 228 8.35 14.38 1.21
N VAL A 229 7.37 15.28 1.38
CA VAL A 229 6.85 15.65 2.68
C VAL A 229 5.43 15.11 2.88
N VAL A 230 5.17 14.64 4.09
CA VAL A 230 3.83 14.28 4.54
C VAL A 230 3.39 15.34 5.55
N PHE A 231 2.24 15.93 5.33
CA PHE A 231 1.69 16.98 6.19
C PHE A 231 0.19 16.84 6.33
N ARG A 232 -0.34 17.41 7.39
CA ARG A 232 -1.79 17.50 7.59
C ARG A 232 -2.35 18.64 6.79
N TYR A 233 -3.47 18.43 6.13
CA TYR A 233 -4.14 19.49 5.39
C TYR A 233 -4.64 20.57 6.36
N PRO A 234 -4.29 21.85 6.14
CA PRO A 234 -4.59 22.93 7.10
C PRO A 234 -6.08 23.16 7.35
N GLU A 235 -6.94 22.95 6.33
CA GLU A 235 -8.40 23.13 6.45
C GLU A 235 -9.10 21.92 7.06
N ASP A 236 -8.50 20.71 6.92
CA ASP A 236 -8.96 19.47 7.56
C ASP A 236 -7.78 18.70 8.13
N ALA A 237 -7.47 18.93 9.40
CA ALA A 237 -6.35 18.32 10.10
C ALA A 237 -6.43 16.77 10.27
N LYS A 238 -7.51 16.15 9.79
CA LYS A 238 -7.66 14.69 9.77
C LYS A 238 -7.02 14.05 8.53
N THR A 239 -6.92 14.81 7.44
CA THR A 239 -6.43 14.30 6.17
C THR A 239 -4.93 14.56 6.02
N ASN A 240 -4.17 13.48 5.77
CA ASN A 240 -2.75 13.57 5.48
C ASN A 240 -2.52 13.67 3.97
N TYR A 241 -1.64 14.59 3.57
CA TYR A 241 -1.21 14.77 2.20
C TYR A 241 0.27 14.41 2.05
N ILE A 242 0.60 13.82 0.92
CA ILE A 242 1.99 13.58 0.51
C ILE A 242 2.27 14.37 -0.77
N LYS A 243 3.27 15.25 -0.73
CA LYS A 243 3.65 16.09 -1.86
C LYS A 243 5.16 16.28 -1.91
N ARG A 244 5.64 16.74 -3.07
CA ARG A 244 7.02 17.12 -3.26
C ARG A 244 7.20 18.60 -2.98
N LEU A 245 8.19 18.94 -2.16
CA LEU A 245 8.52 20.33 -1.82
C LEU A 245 9.20 20.99 -3.01
N ILE A 246 8.60 22.04 -3.56
CA ILE A 246 9.12 22.76 -4.73
C ILE A 246 9.67 24.14 -4.40
N GLY A 247 9.25 24.74 -3.29
CA GLY A 247 9.71 26.04 -2.80
C GLY A 247 10.09 25.99 -1.33
N LEU A 248 11.08 26.74 -0.94
CA LEU A 248 11.53 26.92 0.44
C LEU A 248 11.00 28.23 1.01
N PRO A 249 11.01 28.42 2.34
CA PRO A 249 10.58 29.66 2.97
C PRO A 249 11.30 30.89 2.39
N GLY A 250 10.52 31.94 2.10
CA GLY A 250 11.05 33.18 1.53
C GLY A 250 11.30 33.19 0.02
N GLU A 251 11.08 32.06 -0.66
CA GLU A 251 11.21 31.96 -2.11
C GLU A 251 9.91 32.32 -2.83
N THR A 252 10.04 32.89 -4.03
CA THR A 252 8.93 33.04 -4.97
C THR A 252 9.06 31.99 -6.06
N VAL A 253 8.07 31.13 -6.20
CA VAL A 253 8.04 30.10 -7.22
C VAL A 253 7.12 30.51 -8.35
N SER A 254 7.61 30.45 -9.58
CA SER A 254 6.80 30.66 -10.79
C SER A 254 6.85 29.44 -11.69
N ILE A 255 5.77 29.20 -12.42
CA ILE A 255 5.68 28.12 -13.41
C ILE A 255 5.46 28.76 -14.77
N ALA A 256 6.40 28.56 -15.68
CA ALA A 256 6.33 29.08 -17.02
C ALA A 256 6.82 28.05 -18.05
N GLY A 257 6.05 27.85 -19.11
CA GLY A 257 6.41 26.88 -20.16
C GLY A 257 6.49 25.41 -19.71
N GLY A 258 5.98 25.07 -18.52
CA GLY A 258 6.08 23.74 -17.92
C GLY A 258 7.25 23.57 -16.95
N ASP A 259 8.12 24.56 -16.83
CA ASP A 259 9.26 24.58 -15.93
C ASP A 259 8.98 25.39 -14.66
N ILE A 260 9.69 25.04 -13.58
CA ILE A 260 9.63 25.71 -12.28
C ILE A 260 10.85 26.62 -12.15
N TRP A 261 10.60 27.88 -11.84
CA TRP A 261 11.59 28.93 -11.67
C TRP A 261 11.57 29.51 -10.27
#